data_032590537c5a24e032ba1fab41085c0d
#
_entry.id   032590537c5a24e032ba1fab41085c0d
#
_cell.length_a   1.000
_cell.length_b   1.000
_cell.length_c   1.000
_cell.angle_alpha   90.00
_cell.angle_beta   90.00
_cell.angle_gamma   90.00
#
_symmetry.space_group_name_H-M   'P 1'
#
loop_
_entity.id
_entity.type
_entity.pdbx_description
1 polymer ?
#
loop_
_entity_poly.entity_id
_entity_poly.type
_entity_poly.pdbx_seq_one_letter_code
_entity_poly.pdbx_strand_id
1 'polypeptide(L)'
;MCWVPNSFQNVAKEGVKFEESEKSKEAREALEKEYEPLLTWMKEKALKDKIEKAVLSQRLTQSPCALVASQYGWSGNMERIMKAQAYQTGKDISTNYYASQKKTFEINPRHPVIKDMLRRVQENEDDQTVSDLAVVLFETATLRSGYLLPDTKEYGERIERMLRLSLNINPDEKVEDEPEEPEEAAEEAEQEEEVDAEEEDAEEDSETDKKEPTDVKDEL
;
A
#
# COMPACT_ATOMS: atom_id res chain seq x y z
N MET A 1 -5.47 -27.98 -38.08
CA MET A 1 -4.89 -26.90 -37.27
C MET A 1 -5.44 -27.09 -35.85
N CYS A 2 -4.65 -27.70 -34.96
CA CYS A 2 -5.09 -27.91 -33.57
C CYS A 2 -4.99 -26.60 -32.82
N TRP A 3 -6.11 -26.10 -32.34
CA TRP A 3 -6.18 -24.94 -31.48
C TRP A 3 -5.71 -25.37 -30.07
N VAL A 4 -4.52 -24.96 -29.67
CA VAL A 4 -4.04 -25.17 -28.29
C VAL A 4 -4.60 -24.01 -27.45
N PRO A 5 -5.50 -24.27 -26.50
CA PRO A 5 -6.00 -23.20 -25.67
C PRO A 5 -4.87 -22.66 -24.78
N ASN A 6 -4.49 -21.40 -25.01
CA ASN A 6 -3.57 -20.72 -24.10
C ASN A 6 -4.21 -20.60 -22.72
N SER A 7 -3.56 -21.17 -21.71
CA SER A 7 -4.04 -21.02 -20.33
C SER A 7 -3.73 -19.61 -19.83
N PHE A 8 -4.72 -18.94 -19.25
CA PHE A 8 -4.51 -17.67 -18.59
C PHE A 8 -3.68 -17.87 -17.32
N GLN A 9 -2.64 -17.05 -17.14
CA GLN A 9 -1.84 -17.03 -15.91
C GLN A 9 -2.10 -15.74 -15.15
N ASN A 10 -2.15 -15.85 -13.81
CA ASN A 10 -2.32 -14.70 -12.94
C ASN A 10 -0.99 -13.96 -12.80
N VAL A 11 -0.89 -12.78 -13.42
CA VAL A 11 0.32 -11.94 -13.37
C VAL A 11 0.66 -11.37 -12.00
N ALA A 12 -0.28 -11.39 -11.03
CA ALA A 12 -0.03 -10.94 -9.66
C ALA A 12 0.62 -12.03 -8.79
N LYS A 13 0.87 -13.22 -9.33
CA LYS A 13 1.56 -14.34 -8.67
C LYS A 13 2.96 -14.56 -9.22
N GLU A 14 3.81 -15.17 -8.39
CA GLU A 14 5.13 -15.61 -8.82
C GLU A 14 5.05 -16.78 -9.83
N GLY A 15 6.17 -17.05 -10.51
CA GLY A 15 6.30 -18.20 -11.40
C GLY A 15 5.71 -18.02 -12.79
N VAL A 16 5.39 -16.81 -13.20
CA VAL A 16 5.04 -16.51 -14.60
C VAL A 16 6.28 -16.76 -15.47
N LYS A 17 6.14 -17.68 -16.42
CA LYS A 17 7.21 -18.03 -17.35
C LYS A 17 7.01 -17.27 -18.65
N PHE A 18 8.09 -16.66 -19.13
CA PHE A 18 8.16 -16.05 -20.44
C PHE A 18 8.97 -16.97 -21.37
N GLU A 19 8.63 -16.99 -22.64
CA GLU A 19 9.46 -17.66 -23.65
C GLU A 19 10.77 -16.86 -23.80
N GLU A 20 11.87 -17.45 -23.40
CA GLU A 20 13.20 -16.86 -23.49
C GLU A 20 14.08 -17.60 -24.45
N SER A 21 14.87 -16.86 -25.24
CA SER A 21 15.96 -17.41 -26.00
C SER A 21 17.11 -17.82 -25.07
N GLU A 22 17.98 -18.75 -25.52
CA GLU A 22 19.16 -19.18 -24.74
C GLU A 22 20.06 -18.00 -24.36
N LYS A 23 20.27 -17.05 -25.28
CA LYS A 23 21.04 -15.82 -25.01
C LYS A 23 20.41 -14.95 -23.94
N SER A 24 19.07 -14.91 -23.87
CA SER A 24 18.35 -14.15 -22.83
C SER A 24 18.52 -14.80 -21.46
N LYS A 25 18.56 -16.14 -21.39
CA LYS A 25 18.79 -16.89 -20.16
C LYS A 25 20.20 -16.65 -19.61
N GLU A 26 21.23 -16.74 -20.46
CA GLU A 26 22.61 -16.46 -20.07
C GLU A 26 22.78 -15.01 -19.54
N ALA A 27 22.20 -14.05 -20.24
CA ALA A 27 22.24 -12.65 -19.80
C ALA A 27 21.53 -12.45 -18.45
N ARG A 28 20.42 -13.15 -18.20
CA ARG A 28 19.71 -13.10 -16.93
C ARG A 28 20.53 -13.72 -15.80
N GLU A 29 21.13 -14.89 -16.02
CA GLU A 29 21.98 -15.54 -15.02
C GLU A 29 23.20 -14.68 -14.65
N ALA A 30 23.75 -13.95 -15.62
CA ALA A 30 24.81 -12.99 -15.36
C ALA A 30 24.33 -11.82 -14.48
N LEU A 31 23.14 -11.27 -14.79
CA LEU A 31 22.51 -10.22 -13.98
C LEU A 31 22.15 -10.72 -12.58
N GLU A 32 21.62 -11.93 -12.43
CA GLU A 32 21.28 -12.51 -11.13
C GLU A 32 22.52 -12.59 -10.23
N LYS A 33 23.68 -13.00 -10.79
CA LYS A 33 24.95 -13.03 -10.05
C LYS A 33 25.46 -11.63 -9.67
N GLU A 34 25.28 -10.66 -10.56
CA GLU A 34 25.67 -9.26 -10.30
C GLU A 34 24.86 -8.66 -9.16
N TYR A 35 23.54 -8.94 -9.13
CA TYR A 35 22.61 -8.38 -8.14
C TYR A 35 22.44 -9.23 -6.88
N GLU A 36 23.06 -10.43 -6.82
CA GLU A 36 22.98 -11.33 -5.67
C GLU A 36 23.26 -10.64 -4.32
N PRO A 37 24.31 -9.78 -4.20
CA PRO A 37 24.56 -9.06 -2.95
C PRO A 37 23.39 -8.18 -2.52
N LEU A 38 22.76 -7.45 -3.45
CA LEU A 38 21.61 -6.61 -3.16
C LEU A 38 20.38 -7.43 -2.76
N LEU A 39 20.10 -8.53 -3.48
CA LEU A 39 18.97 -9.41 -3.19
C LEU A 39 19.08 -10.05 -1.81
N THR A 40 20.27 -10.50 -1.45
CA THR A 40 20.57 -11.07 -0.13
C THR A 40 20.45 -10.02 0.96
N TRP A 41 21.04 -8.86 0.75
CA TRP A 41 20.97 -7.74 1.67
C TRP A 41 19.52 -7.27 1.93
N MET A 42 18.70 -7.17 0.87
CA MET A 42 17.29 -6.84 1.01
C MET A 42 16.52 -7.86 1.85
N LYS A 43 16.79 -9.14 1.65
CA LYS A 43 16.11 -10.21 2.38
C LYS A 43 16.55 -10.31 3.84
N GLU A 44 17.84 -10.19 4.11
CA GLU A 44 18.42 -10.50 5.42
C GLU A 44 18.53 -9.29 6.34
N LYS A 45 18.78 -8.10 5.75
CA LYS A 45 18.96 -6.85 6.52
C LYS A 45 17.77 -5.91 6.37
N ALA A 46 17.56 -5.34 5.20
CA ALA A 46 16.63 -4.21 5.02
C ALA A 46 15.15 -4.58 5.19
N LEU A 47 14.72 -5.71 4.64
CA LEU A 47 13.32 -6.16 4.64
C LEU A 47 13.14 -7.47 5.39
N LYS A 48 13.98 -7.72 6.38
CA LYS A 48 13.90 -8.90 7.23
C LYS A 48 12.48 -9.06 7.77
N ASP A 49 11.95 -10.30 7.66
CA ASP A 49 10.60 -10.68 8.09
C ASP A 49 9.43 -10.08 7.27
N LYS A 50 9.66 -9.08 6.42
CA LYS A 50 8.62 -8.46 5.58
C LYS A 50 8.39 -9.23 4.26
N ILE A 51 9.43 -9.82 3.69
CA ILE A 51 9.38 -10.54 2.42
C ILE A 51 9.82 -11.99 2.57
N GLU A 52 9.41 -12.84 1.65
CA GLU A 52 9.90 -14.23 1.55
C GLU A 52 11.27 -14.26 0.86
N LYS A 53 11.36 -13.60 -0.27
CA LYS A 53 12.58 -13.47 -1.09
C LYS A 53 12.54 -12.22 -1.95
N ALA A 54 13.71 -11.72 -2.33
CA ALA A 54 13.88 -10.72 -3.36
C ALA A 54 14.38 -11.40 -4.65
N VAL A 55 13.84 -11.02 -5.82
CA VAL A 55 14.21 -11.60 -7.12
C VAL A 55 14.25 -10.51 -8.20
N LEU A 56 15.01 -10.75 -9.27
CA LEU A 56 14.99 -9.89 -10.45
C LEU A 56 13.72 -10.11 -11.26
N SER A 57 13.08 -9.02 -11.63
CA SER A 57 11.86 -9.05 -12.43
C SER A 57 12.17 -9.10 -13.92
N GLN A 58 11.44 -9.96 -14.63
CA GLN A 58 11.46 -10.04 -16.09
C GLN A 58 10.36 -9.19 -16.74
N ARG A 59 9.35 -8.82 -15.96
CA ARG A 59 8.12 -8.15 -16.43
C ARG A 59 8.07 -6.66 -16.18
N LEU A 60 8.88 -6.14 -15.26
CA LEU A 60 8.91 -4.71 -14.97
C LEU A 60 9.67 -3.95 -16.05
N THR A 61 9.04 -2.91 -16.57
CA THR A 61 9.62 -2.02 -17.58
C THR A 61 10.06 -0.69 -17.01
N GLN A 62 9.14 0.06 -16.41
CA GLN A 62 9.37 1.41 -15.88
C GLN A 62 9.41 1.45 -14.34
N SER A 63 8.70 0.55 -13.68
CA SER A 63 8.65 0.53 -12.23
C SER A 63 9.93 -0.04 -11.62
N PRO A 64 10.41 0.51 -10.49
CA PRO A 64 11.61 0.00 -9.82
C PRO A 64 11.38 -1.37 -9.19
N CYS A 65 10.20 -1.61 -8.67
CA CYS A 65 9.87 -2.83 -7.95
C CYS A 65 8.37 -3.14 -7.99
N ALA A 66 8.02 -4.37 -7.63
CA ALA A 66 6.64 -4.81 -7.43
C ALA A 66 6.60 -5.91 -6.35
N LEU A 67 5.45 -6.04 -5.69
CA LEU A 67 5.19 -7.10 -4.74
C LEU A 67 4.26 -8.14 -5.37
N VAL A 68 4.65 -9.39 -5.38
CA VAL A 68 3.86 -10.47 -5.95
C VAL A 68 3.54 -11.53 -4.92
N ALA A 69 2.36 -12.12 -5.04
CA ALA A 69 1.95 -13.21 -4.18
C ALA A 69 2.79 -14.46 -4.45
N SER A 70 3.07 -15.23 -3.42
CA SER A 70 3.53 -16.59 -3.58
C SER A 70 2.49 -17.43 -4.34
N GLN A 71 2.87 -18.62 -4.80
CA GLN A 71 1.98 -19.47 -5.60
C GLN A 71 0.64 -19.74 -4.90
N TYR A 72 0.65 -19.90 -3.58
CA TYR A 72 -0.54 -20.17 -2.75
C TYR A 72 -1.08 -18.93 -2.02
N GLY A 73 -0.32 -17.85 -2.01
CA GLY A 73 -0.72 -16.59 -1.36
C GLY A 73 -1.83 -15.85 -2.11
N TRP A 74 -2.51 -14.96 -1.41
CA TRP A 74 -3.49 -14.08 -2.03
C TRP A 74 -2.82 -12.93 -2.77
N SER A 75 -3.30 -12.64 -3.97
CA SER A 75 -2.97 -11.39 -4.65
C SER A 75 -3.59 -10.19 -3.91
N GLY A 76 -3.09 -8.98 -4.14
CA GLY A 76 -3.58 -7.77 -3.48
C GLY A 76 -5.10 -7.60 -3.58
N ASN A 77 -5.67 -7.81 -4.78
CA ASN A 77 -7.12 -7.74 -4.98
C ASN A 77 -7.87 -8.81 -4.16
N MET A 78 -7.36 -10.04 -4.13
CA MET A 78 -7.99 -11.11 -3.37
C MET A 78 -7.92 -10.84 -1.87
N GLU A 79 -6.79 -10.35 -1.38
CA GLU A 79 -6.61 -9.96 0.03
C GLU A 79 -7.64 -8.89 0.44
N ARG A 80 -7.85 -7.87 -0.40
CA ARG A 80 -8.84 -6.81 -0.13
C ARG A 80 -10.27 -7.33 -0.08
N ILE A 81 -10.65 -8.19 -1.04
CA ILE A 81 -11.99 -8.80 -1.07
C ILE A 81 -12.21 -9.65 0.18
N MET A 82 -11.25 -10.50 0.53
CA MET A 82 -11.37 -11.39 1.68
C MET A 82 -11.40 -10.61 3.01
N LYS A 83 -10.64 -9.52 3.13
CA LYS A 83 -10.70 -8.62 4.30
C LYS A 83 -12.07 -7.94 4.41
N ALA A 84 -12.63 -7.46 3.30
CA ALA A 84 -13.97 -6.86 3.30
C ALA A 84 -15.06 -7.86 3.71
N GLN A 85 -15.02 -9.09 3.18
CA GLN A 85 -15.96 -10.14 3.55
C GLN A 85 -15.82 -10.56 5.03
N ALA A 86 -14.60 -10.63 5.54
CA ALA A 86 -14.36 -10.97 6.93
C ALA A 86 -14.90 -9.89 7.87
N TYR A 87 -14.71 -8.63 7.52
CA TYR A 87 -15.26 -7.51 8.26
C TYR A 87 -16.79 -7.61 8.37
N GLN A 88 -17.48 -7.92 7.25
CA GLN A 88 -18.93 -8.08 7.24
C GLN A 88 -19.42 -9.27 8.08
N THR A 89 -18.63 -10.34 8.14
CA THR A 89 -19.00 -11.58 8.85
C THR A 89 -18.46 -11.66 10.28
N GLY A 90 -17.71 -10.64 10.74
CA GLY A 90 -17.06 -10.62 12.05
C GLY A 90 -15.98 -11.70 12.24
N LYS A 91 -15.45 -12.26 11.14
CA LYS A 91 -14.42 -13.31 11.18
C LYS A 91 -13.02 -12.68 11.18
N ASP A 92 -12.14 -13.22 12.03
CA ASP A 92 -10.73 -12.86 11.98
C ASP A 92 -10.04 -13.60 10.84
N ILE A 93 -9.42 -12.79 9.97
CA ILE A 93 -8.67 -13.26 8.79
C ILE A 93 -7.18 -13.44 9.09
N SER A 94 -6.68 -12.87 10.19
CA SER A 94 -5.25 -12.86 10.51
C SER A 94 -4.66 -14.28 10.66
N THR A 95 -5.49 -15.22 11.08
CA THR A 95 -5.14 -16.64 11.25
C THR A 95 -5.18 -17.44 9.94
N ASN A 96 -5.62 -16.83 8.84
CA ASN A 96 -5.72 -17.56 7.57
C ASN A 96 -4.33 -17.76 6.95
N TYR A 97 -3.99 -19.03 6.71
CA TYR A 97 -2.72 -19.44 6.12
C TYR A 97 -2.36 -18.68 4.83
N TYR A 98 -3.35 -18.45 3.95
CA TYR A 98 -3.11 -17.77 2.67
C TYR A 98 -2.91 -16.26 2.83
N ALA A 99 -3.47 -15.65 3.88
CA ALA A 99 -3.28 -14.25 4.22
C ALA A 99 -1.89 -14.00 4.81
N SER A 100 -1.40 -14.92 5.64
CA SER A 100 -0.12 -14.82 6.35
C SER A 100 1.10 -15.10 5.47
N GLN A 101 0.90 -15.57 4.23
CA GLN A 101 2.02 -15.87 3.33
C GLN A 101 2.83 -14.62 3.02
N LYS A 102 4.14 -14.69 3.28
CA LYS A 102 5.10 -13.67 2.86
C LYS A 102 5.10 -13.57 1.33
N LYS A 103 5.38 -12.39 0.83
CA LYS A 103 5.31 -12.07 -0.60
C LYS A 103 6.71 -12.01 -1.19
N THR A 104 6.81 -12.24 -2.49
CA THR A 104 8.06 -12.09 -3.24
C THR A 104 8.22 -10.64 -3.69
N PHE A 105 9.37 -10.06 -3.42
CA PHE A 105 9.72 -8.70 -3.84
C PHE A 105 10.50 -8.77 -5.17
N GLU A 106 9.89 -8.29 -6.24
CA GLU A 106 10.52 -8.22 -7.56
C GLU A 106 11.13 -6.84 -7.78
N ILE A 107 12.40 -6.79 -8.15
CA ILE A 107 13.12 -5.56 -8.48
C ILE A 107 13.50 -5.52 -9.95
N ASN A 108 13.54 -4.31 -10.51
CA ASN A 108 13.90 -4.07 -11.90
C ASN A 108 15.39 -3.69 -12.01
N PRO A 109 16.27 -4.57 -12.52
CA PRO A 109 17.70 -4.29 -12.58
C PRO A 109 18.05 -3.15 -13.56
N ARG A 110 17.13 -2.77 -14.44
CA ARG A 110 17.32 -1.69 -15.41
C ARG A 110 17.00 -0.31 -14.83
N HIS A 111 16.30 -0.26 -13.69
CA HIS A 111 15.87 0.99 -13.08
C HIS A 111 17.04 1.72 -12.40
N PRO A 112 17.25 3.05 -12.64
CA PRO A 112 18.39 3.77 -12.11
C PRO A 112 18.47 3.75 -10.57
N VAL A 113 17.35 3.82 -9.87
CA VAL A 113 17.31 3.71 -8.39
C VAL A 113 17.87 2.37 -7.91
N ILE A 114 17.52 1.27 -8.57
CA ILE A 114 18.00 -0.07 -8.18
C ILE A 114 19.50 -0.22 -8.46
N LYS A 115 19.98 0.34 -9.55
CA LYS A 115 21.42 0.37 -9.86
C LYS A 115 22.24 1.16 -8.83
N ASP A 116 21.72 2.33 -8.42
CA ASP A 116 22.39 3.14 -7.40
C ASP A 116 22.37 2.45 -6.04
N MET A 117 21.27 1.78 -5.69
CA MET A 117 21.18 0.97 -4.47
C MET A 117 22.20 -0.16 -4.46
N LEU A 118 22.36 -0.88 -5.58
CA LEU A 118 23.37 -1.94 -5.69
C LEU A 118 24.77 -1.37 -5.41
N ARG A 119 25.11 -0.24 -6.04
CA ARG A 119 26.40 0.42 -5.85
C ARG A 119 26.64 0.79 -4.37
N ARG A 120 25.65 1.43 -3.73
CA ARG A 120 25.76 1.87 -2.33
C ARG A 120 25.87 0.69 -1.36
N VAL A 121 25.10 -0.38 -1.57
CA VAL A 121 25.20 -1.59 -0.74
C VAL A 121 26.57 -2.24 -0.88
N GLN A 122 27.16 -2.24 -2.08
CA GLN A 122 28.52 -2.75 -2.29
C GLN A 122 29.60 -1.86 -1.64
N GLU A 123 29.39 -0.55 -1.57
CA GLU A 123 30.28 0.39 -0.89
C GLU A 123 30.14 0.31 0.63
N ASN A 124 28.93 0.24 1.14
CA ASN A 124 28.62 0.17 2.57
C ASN A 124 27.28 -0.52 2.83
N GLU A 125 27.30 -1.74 3.32
CA GLU A 125 26.10 -2.52 3.63
C GLU A 125 25.28 -1.98 4.81
N ASP A 126 25.89 -1.17 5.68
CA ASP A 126 25.25 -0.64 6.88
C ASP A 126 24.79 0.83 6.71
N ASP A 127 24.69 1.30 5.44
CA ASP A 127 24.16 2.64 5.15
C ASP A 127 22.66 2.72 5.49
N GLN A 128 22.35 3.50 6.54
CA GLN A 128 20.98 3.70 7.00
C GLN A 128 20.12 4.36 5.93
N THR A 129 20.66 5.25 5.12
CA THR A 129 19.93 5.92 4.05
C THR A 129 19.42 4.92 3.01
N VAL A 130 20.25 3.93 2.65
CA VAL A 130 19.87 2.87 1.70
C VAL A 130 18.84 1.93 2.32
N SER A 131 18.96 1.67 3.62
CA SER A 131 17.98 0.86 4.36
C SER A 131 16.61 1.54 4.39
N ASP A 132 16.56 2.82 4.73
CA ASP A 132 15.31 3.60 4.72
C ASP A 132 14.69 3.66 3.33
N LEU A 133 15.52 3.85 2.29
CA LEU A 133 15.07 3.83 0.90
C LEU A 133 14.48 2.46 0.51
N ALA A 134 15.08 1.36 0.93
CA ALA A 134 14.57 0.02 0.66
C ALA A 134 13.20 -0.22 1.32
N VAL A 135 13.00 0.29 2.54
CA VAL A 135 11.71 0.22 3.24
C VAL A 135 10.65 1.04 2.49
N VAL A 136 10.95 2.28 2.09
CA VAL A 136 10.00 3.12 1.32
C VAL A 136 9.66 2.49 -0.03
N LEU A 137 10.64 1.90 -0.73
CA LEU A 137 10.39 1.18 -1.97
C LEU A 137 9.47 -0.01 -1.76
N PHE A 138 9.67 -0.78 -0.68
CA PHE A 138 8.80 -1.90 -0.33
C PHE A 138 7.38 -1.44 -0.02
N GLU A 139 7.20 -0.40 0.78
CA GLU A 139 5.89 0.17 1.14
C GLU A 139 5.18 0.72 -0.10
N THR A 140 5.90 1.44 -0.95
CA THR A 140 5.39 1.92 -2.24
C THR A 140 4.98 0.77 -3.16
N ALA A 141 5.79 -0.30 -3.24
CA ALA A 141 5.46 -1.49 -4.02
C ALA A 141 4.22 -2.20 -3.46
N THR A 142 4.06 -2.25 -2.14
CA THR A 142 2.89 -2.80 -1.46
C THR A 142 1.62 -2.10 -1.92
N LEU A 143 1.59 -0.76 -1.86
CA LEU A 143 0.45 0.04 -2.32
C LEU A 143 0.18 -0.14 -3.82
N ARG A 144 1.21 -0.05 -4.66
CA ARG A 144 1.08 -0.19 -6.13
C ARG A 144 0.63 -1.57 -6.57
N SER A 145 0.97 -2.61 -5.80
CA SER A 145 0.55 -4.00 -6.05
C SER A 145 -0.85 -4.31 -5.47
N GLY A 146 -1.53 -3.31 -4.91
CA GLY A 146 -2.90 -3.40 -4.41
C GLY A 146 -3.05 -4.02 -3.03
N TYR A 147 -1.95 -4.17 -2.30
CA TYR A 147 -1.98 -4.60 -0.90
C TYR A 147 -2.23 -3.42 0.05
N LEU A 148 -2.70 -3.72 1.25
CA LEU A 148 -2.86 -2.74 2.30
C LEU A 148 -1.57 -2.64 3.11
N LEU A 149 -1.17 -1.42 3.45
CA LEU A 149 -0.10 -1.19 4.41
C LEU A 149 -0.65 -1.39 5.82
N PRO A 150 0.04 -2.16 6.67
CA PRO A 150 -0.34 -2.33 8.07
C PRO A 150 -0.16 -1.03 8.86
N ASP A 151 0.88 -0.26 8.57
CA ASP A 151 1.18 1.01 9.21
C ASP A 151 1.32 2.11 8.16
N THR A 152 0.24 2.88 8.01
CA THR A 152 0.20 4.03 7.10
C THR A 152 0.81 5.28 7.71
N LYS A 153 0.84 5.38 9.06
CA LYS A 153 1.40 6.51 9.77
C LYS A 153 2.91 6.56 9.59
N GLU A 154 3.61 5.47 9.90
CA GLU A 154 5.05 5.39 9.70
C GLU A 154 5.47 5.63 8.24
N TYR A 155 4.67 5.13 7.29
CA TYR A 155 4.90 5.41 5.87
C TYR A 155 4.79 6.91 5.57
N GLY A 156 3.76 7.58 6.09
CA GLY A 156 3.57 9.02 5.94
C GLY A 156 4.75 9.81 6.51
N GLU A 157 5.21 9.48 7.71
CA GLU A 157 6.35 10.12 8.37
C GLU A 157 7.66 9.96 7.56
N ARG A 158 7.89 8.77 6.95
CA ARG A 158 9.06 8.56 6.07
C ARG A 158 8.99 9.39 4.80
N ILE A 159 7.82 9.46 4.18
CA ILE A 159 7.62 10.29 2.98
C ILE A 159 7.80 11.77 3.32
N GLU A 160 7.22 12.24 4.43
CA GLU A 160 7.39 13.64 4.88
C GLU A 160 8.87 13.98 5.11
N ARG A 161 9.61 13.11 5.78
CA ARG A 161 11.06 13.28 5.98
C ARG A 161 11.80 13.39 4.64
N MET A 162 11.47 12.53 3.66
CA MET A 162 12.07 12.61 2.33
C MET A 162 11.72 13.92 1.61
N LEU A 163 10.48 14.40 1.75
CA LEU A 163 10.06 15.69 1.19
C LEU A 163 10.82 16.85 1.83
N ARG A 164 10.94 16.87 3.15
CA ARG A 164 11.73 17.90 3.86
C ARG A 164 13.20 17.91 3.39
N LEU A 165 13.82 16.74 3.28
CA LEU A 165 15.19 16.62 2.76
C LEU A 165 15.31 17.11 1.32
N SER A 166 14.33 16.81 0.45
CA SER A 166 14.34 17.26 -0.96
C SER A 166 14.17 18.76 -1.10
N LEU A 167 13.51 19.42 -0.16
CA LEU A 167 13.30 20.86 -0.07
C LEU A 167 14.38 21.57 0.73
N ASN A 168 15.39 20.85 1.25
CA ASN A 168 16.43 21.36 2.15
C ASN A 168 15.86 21.97 3.45
N ILE A 169 14.73 21.46 3.92
CA ILE A 169 14.12 21.81 5.21
C ILE A 169 14.71 20.87 6.28
N ASN A 170 14.92 21.40 7.48
CA ASN A 170 15.39 20.57 8.61
C ASN A 170 14.34 19.49 8.93
N PRO A 171 14.70 18.17 8.94
CA PRO A 171 13.76 17.10 9.27
C PRO A 171 13.09 17.24 10.65
N ASP A 172 13.78 17.86 11.59
CA ASP A 172 13.34 18.02 12.98
C ASP A 172 12.65 19.36 13.25
N GLU A 173 12.43 20.19 12.21
CA GLU A 173 11.74 21.47 12.33
C GLU A 173 10.27 21.24 12.72
N LYS A 174 9.86 21.89 13.82
CA LYS A 174 8.50 21.75 14.32
C LYS A 174 7.55 22.61 13.49
N VAL A 175 6.30 22.16 13.42
CA VAL A 175 5.20 22.96 12.90
C VAL A 175 4.97 24.14 13.85
N GLU A 176 4.73 25.31 13.30
CA GLU A 176 4.35 26.48 14.11
C GLU A 176 3.00 26.21 14.77
N ASP A 177 2.90 26.53 16.06
CA ASP A 177 1.64 26.38 16.78
C ASP A 177 0.61 27.36 16.17
N GLU A 178 -0.63 26.91 16.05
CA GLU A 178 -1.73 27.81 15.67
C GLU A 178 -1.82 28.94 16.67
N PRO A 179 -2.01 30.19 16.20
CA PRO A 179 -2.25 31.30 17.11
C PRO A 179 -3.51 30.95 17.90
N GLU A 180 -3.39 31.01 19.24
CA GLU A 180 -4.55 30.85 20.13
C GLU A 180 -5.62 31.84 19.71
N GLU A 181 -6.77 31.37 19.25
CA GLU A 181 -7.94 32.21 19.03
C GLU A 181 -8.34 32.80 20.37
N PRO A 182 -8.66 34.11 20.43
CA PRO A 182 -9.16 34.70 21.66
C PRO A 182 -10.39 33.90 22.13
N GLU A 183 -10.43 33.55 23.41
CA GLU A 183 -11.54 32.79 24.02
C GLU A 183 -12.94 33.36 23.68
N GLU A 184 -13.02 34.66 23.40
CA GLU A 184 -14.25 35.34 22.97
C GLU A 184 -14.79 34.87 21.61
N ALA A 185 -13.91 34.40 20.65
CA ALA A 185 -14.34 33.91 19.35
C ALA A 185 -14.81 32.44 19.41
N ALA A 186 -14.32 31.68 20.37
CA ALA A 186 -14.76 30.30 20.60
C ALA A 186 -16.15 30.26 21.24
N GLU A 187 -16.45 31.18 22.16
CA GLU A 187 -17.78 31.30 22.79
C GLU A 187 -18.85 31.81 21.80
N GLU A 188 -18.48 32.67 20.83
CA GLU A 188 -19.40 33.09 19.77
C GLU A 188 -19.70 31.97 18.76
N ALA A 189 -18.71 31.13 18.42
CA ALA A 189 -18.90 29.99 17.50
C ALA A 189 -19.75 28.87 18.12
N GLU A 190 -19.56 28.56 19.43
CA GLU A 190 -20.40 27.60 20.14
C GLU A 190 -21.85 28.07 20.28
N GLN A 191 -22.09 29.39 20.43
CA GLN A 191 -23.45 29.97 20.50
C GLN A 191 -24.14 29.98 19.13
N GLU A 192 -23.43 30.18 18.03
CA GLU A 192 -23.99 30.06 16.68
C GLU A 192 -24.36 28.62 16.33
N GLU A 193 -23.55 27.60 16.72
CA GLU A 193 -23.88 26.19 16.51
C GLU A 193 -25.07 25.71 17.36
N GLU A 194 -25.24 26.20 18.60
CA GLU A 194 -26.42 25.90 19.43
C GLU A 194 -27.71 26.53 18.88
N VAL A 195 -27.64 27.71 18.30
CA VAL A 195 -28.82 28.37 17.69
C VAL A 195 -29.25 27.68 16.42
N ASP A 196 -28.30 27.26 15.56
CA ASP A 196 -28.64 26.53 14.33
C ASP A 196 -29.20 25.12 14.64
N ALA A 197 -28.73 24.45 15.70
CA ALA A 197 -29.24 23.15 16.11
C ALA A 197 -30.67 23.25 16.72
N GLU A 198 -30.99 24.33 17.41
CA GLU A 198 -32.35 24.56 17.93
C GLU A 198 -33.34 24.98 16.83
N GLU A 199 -32.88 25.64 15.74
CA GLU A 199 -33.74 25.96 14.59
C GLU A 199 -34.04 24.71 13.71
N GLU A 200 -33.08 23.79 13.54
CA GLU A 200 -33.33 22.52 12.81
C GLU A 200 -34.29 21.59 13.56
N ASP A 201 -34.19 21.47 14.89
CA ASP A 201 -35.13 20.67 15.70
C ASP A 201 -36.56 21.30 15.71
N ALA A 202 -36.69 22.62 15.60
CA ALA A 202 -37.99 23.31 15.56
C ALA A 202 -38.67 23.15 14.18
N GLU A 203 -37.95 22.97 13.10
CA GLU A 203 -38.52 22.71 11.77
C GLU A 203 -38.95 21.24 11.63
N GLU A 204 -38.23 20.26 12.20
CA GLU A 204 -38.64 18.85 12.17
C GLU A 204 -39.94 18.57 12.96
N ASP A 205 -40.13 19.21 14.09
CA ASP A 205 -41.37 19.08 14.89
C ASP A 205 -42.60 19.69 14.22
N SER A 206 -42.43 20.67 13.31
CA SER A 206 -43.52 21.30 12.59
C SER A 206 -44.04 20.51 11.37
N GLU A 207 -43.27 19.56 10.83
CA GLU A 207 -43.67 18.70 9.69
C GLU A 207 -44.39 17.42 10.12
N THR A 208 -44.25 16.97 11.35
CA THR A 208 -44.88 15.73 11.83
C THR A 208 -46.36 15.85 12.20
N ASP A 209 -46.88 17.06 12.39
CA ASP A 209 -48.27 17.29 12.85
C ASP A 209 -49.31 17.46 11.71
N LYS A 210 -48.96 17.18 10.42
CA LYS A 210 -49.85 17.32 9.25
C LYS A 210 -50.18 16.01 8.52
N LYS A 211 -50.22 14.87 9.19
CA LYS A 211 -50.79 13.63 8.61
C LYS A 211 -51.87 13.07 9.47
N GLU A 212 -53.10 13.56 9.26
CA GLU A 212 -54.31 12.87 9.69
C GLU A 212 -54.55 11.61 8.84
N PRO A 213 -55.17 10.53 9.41
CA PRO A 213 -55.35 9.27 8.75
C PRO A 213 -56.58 9.30 7.83
N THR A 214 -56.43 9.01 6.57
CA THR A 214 -57.56 8.67 5.71
C THR A 214 -57.88 7.17 5.83
N ASP A 215 -59.00 6.93 6.43
CA ASP A 215 -59.79 5.70 6.35
C ASP A 215 -59.94 5.23 4.89
N VAL A 216 -59.61 4.00 4.61
CA VAL A 216 -60.15 3.29 3.46
C VAL A 216 -60.73 1.96 3.97
N LYS A 217 -62.05 1.99 4.03
CA LYS A 217 -62.91 0.78 4.11
C LYS A 217 -62.95 0.09 2.77
N ASP A 218 -62.97 -1.25 2.89
CA ASP A 218 -63.70 -2.24 2.13
C ASP A 218 -63.70 -2.27 0.58
N GLU A 219 -63.38 -3.38 0.09
CA GLU A 219 -64.20 -4.38 -0.65
C GLU A 219 -63.43 -5.19 -1.70
N LEU A 220 -63.61 -6.50 -1.51
CA LEU A 220 -63.58 -7.64 -2.41
C LEU A 220 -62.25 -8.27 -2.77
#